data_0f83d4aa5fe17f0cecac293b072de567
#
_entry.id   0f83d4aa5fe17f0cecac293b072de567
#
_cell.length_a   1.000
_cell.length_b   1.000
_cell.length_c   1.000
_cell.angle_alpha   90.00
_cell.angle_beta   90.00
_cell.angle_gamma   90.00
#
_symmetry.space_group_name_H-M   'P 1'
#
loop_
_entity.id
_entity.type
_entity.pdbx_description
1 polymer ?
#
loop_
_entity_poly.entity_id
_entity_poly.type
_entity_poly.pdbx_seq_one_letter_code
_entity_poly.pdbx_strand_id
1 'polypeptide(L)'
;MSPTVTKFGILVGVDGSAESDAAIRWATHEAVMRRAPMTLMHVVPPVAASWPTGPIYADIAQWQGDNARHVLEQALKTLQATVAEALLPDVHTETVSSSVVSTLVRASEHKQMIVVGSRGSGALGRLLLGSVSTGLVHHARCPVAIIRPEPESPDGDAPVLLGIDGSPASEAATALAFDEASRRGVDLVALHAWSDVAVFPILGMDWHEYESQGHEILSERLAGWQEQYPEVDVHRRLVCDQPARWLTRESQYAQLVVVGSRGRGGFASTWLGSVGSAVAQSADVPVLVVRA
;
A
#
# COMPACT_ATOMS: atom_id res chain seq x y z
N MET A 1 -29.16 -8.79 -2.34
CA MET A 1 -27.82 -9.30 -2.68
C MET A 1 -27.24 -8.34 -3.71
N SER A 2 -26.32 -7.47 -3.30
CA SER A 2 -25.61 -6.61 -4.26
C SER A 2 -24.70 -7.49 -5.13
N PRO A 3 -24.57 -7.25 -6.44
CA PRO A 3 -23.68 -8.01 -7.29
C PRO A 3 -22.26 -7.81 -6.77
N THR A 4 -21.58 -8.91 -6.49
CA THR A 4 -20.14 -8.92 -6.14
C THR A 4 -19.39 -8.40 -7.37
N VAL A 5 -19.00 -7.14 -7.35
CA VAL A 5 -18.18 -6.56 -8.42
C VAL A 5 -16.86 -7.29 -8.40
N THR A 6 -16.61 -8.11 -9.41
CA THR A 6 -15.35 -8.83 -9.55
C THR A 6 -14.24 -7.81 -9.77
N LYS A 7 -13.35 -7.65 -8.80
CA LYS A 7 -12.21 -6.75 -8.91
C LYS A 7 -11.15 -7.38 -9.81
N PHE A 8 -10.75 -6.70 -10.87
CA PHE A 8 -9.83 -7.23 -11.88
C PHE A 8 -8.44 -6.58 -11.78
N GLY A 9 -7.44 -7.41 -11.52
CA GLY A 9 -6.03 -7.08 -11.72
C GLY A 9 -5.48 -5.98 -10.82
N ILE A 10 -4.21 -5.70 -11.06
CA ILE A 10 -3.42 -4.70 -10.32
C ILE A 10 -3.26 -3.45 -11.18
N LEU A 11 -3.54 -2.28 -10.61
CA LEU A 11 -3.29 -0.98 -11.24
C LEU A 11 -1.95 -0.42 -10.74
N VAL A 12 -1.08 0.00 -11.65
CA VAL A 12 0.18 0.66 -11.30
C VAL A 12 0.19 2.07 -11.86
N GLY A 13 0.30 3.06 -10.98
CA GLY A 13 0.51 4.45 -11.38
C GLY A 13 1.98 4.69 -11.73
N VAL A 14 2.27 5.12 -12.96
CA VAL A 14 3.63 5.28 -13.46
C VAL A 14 3.91 6.73 -13.92
N ASP A 15 5.08 7.26 -13.55
CA ASP A 15 5.51 8.63 -13.89
C ASP A 15 6.96 8.72 -14.36
N GLY A 16 7.65 7.58 -14.52
CA GLY A 16 9.03 7.49 -14.96
C GLY A 16 10.07 7.78 -13.88
N SER A 17 9.67 7.91 -12.61
CA SER A 17 10.60 8.04 -11.48
C SER A 17 11.19 6.68 -11.05
N ALA A 18 12.27 6.69 -10.30
CA ALA A 18 12.86 5.49 -9.72
C ALA A 18 11.90 4.77 -8.76
N GLU A 19 11.07 5.53 -8.04
CA GLU A 19 10.00 5.01 -7.20
C GLU A 19 8.91 4.32 -8.02
N SER A 20 8.60 4.86 -9.20
CA SER A 20 7.68 4.22 -10.15
C SER A 20 8.26 2.90 -10.67
N ASP A 21 9.54 2.84 -10.99
CA ASP A 21 10.21 1.61 -11.41
C ASP A 21 10.21 0.54 -10.30
N ALA A 22 10.45 0.94 -9.05
CA ALA A 22 10.33 0.03 -7.90
C ALA A 22 8.88 -0.49 -7.75
N ALA A 23 7.89 0.40 -7.92
CA ALA A 23 6.47 0.03 -7.88
C ALA A 23 6.11 -0.98 -8.97
N ILE A 24 6.65 -0.82 -10.18
CA ILE A 24 6.44 -1.77 -11.30
C ILE A 24 7.04 -3.13 -10.96
N ARG A 25 8.28 -3.18 -10.46
CA ARG A 25 8.93 -4.45 -10.07
C ARG A 25 8.12 -5.19 -9.00
N TRP A 26 7.76 -4.50 -7.92
CA TRP A 26 6.96 -5.08 -6.85
C TRP A 26 5.60 -5.58 -7.35
N ALA A 27 4.88 -4.75 -8.12
CA ALA A 27 3.58 -5.10 -8.68
C ALA A 27 3.65 -6.27 -9.67
N THR A 28 4.76 -6.44 -10.39
CA THR A 28 4.98 -7.56 -11.29
C THR A 28 5.06 -8.88 -10.52
N HIS A 29 5.85 -8.94 -9.44
CA HIS A 29 5.90 -10.10 -8.56
C HIS A 29 4.53 -10.40 -7.94
N GLU A 30 3.83 -9.38 -7.49
CA GLU A 30 2.48 -9.49 -6.93
C GLU A 30 1.47 -10.05 -7.96
N ALA A 31 1.52 -9.57 -9.21
CA ALA A 31 0.67 -10.04 -10.28
C ALA A 31 0.93 -11.52 -10.63
N VAL A 32 2.18 -11.93 -10.64
CA VAL A 32 2.57 -13.34 -10.84
C VAL A 32 2.02 -14.23 -9.73
N MET A 33 2.25 -13.87 -8.47
CA MET A 33 1.74 -14.63 -7.31
C MET A 33 0.21 -14.75 -7.32
N ARG A 34 -0.48 -13.67 -7.69
CA ARG A 34 -1.96 -13.61 -7.74
C ARG A 34 -2.55 -14.12 -9.04
N ARG A 35 -1.73 -14.44 -10.05
CA ARG A 35 -2.16 -14.74 -11.43
C ARG A 35 -3.14 -13.70 -11.96
N ALA A 36 -2.83 -12.44 -11.74
CA ALA A 36 -3.69 -11.30 -12.03
C ALA A 36 -3.13 -10.46 -13.19
N PRO A 37 -3.99 -9.89 -14.05
CA PRO A 37 -3.55 -8.95 -15.06
C PRO A 37 -3.08 -7.63 -14.43
N MET A 38 -2.23 -6.90 -15.15
CA MET A 38 -1.72 -5.59 -14.74
C MET A 38 -2.20 -4.48 -15.68
N THR A 39 -2.40 -3.30 -15.13
CA THR A 39 -2.62 -2.08 -15.90
C THR A 39 -1.56 -1.05 -15.49
N LEU A 40 -0.69 -0.66 -16.42
CA LEU A 40 0.25 0.45 -16.25
C LEU A 40 -0.45 1.73 -16.71
N MET A 41 -0.73 2.65 -15.79
CA MET A 41 -1.44 3.89 -16.10
C MET A 41 -0.54 5.10 -15.88
N HIS A 42 -0.32 5.85 -16.95
CA HIS A 42 0.30 7.17 -16.89
C HIS A 42 -0.76 8.26 -17.05
N VAL A 43 -0.84 9.17 -16.07
CA VAL A 43 -1.80 10.28 -16.12
C VAL A 43 -1.05 11.58 -16.39
N VAL A 44 -1.37 12.22 -17.50
CA VAL A 44 -0.81 13.48 -17.92
C VAL A 44 -1.70 14.62 -17.39
N PRO A 45 -1.20 15.48 -16.49
CA PRO A 45 -1.98 16.61 -16.03
C PRO A 45 -2.22 17.60 -17.17
N PRO A 46 -3.44 18.16 -17.30
CA PRO A 46 -3.72 19.14 -18.33
C PRO A 46 -2.90 20.42 -18.12
N VAL A 47 -2.38 20.98 -19.19
CA VAL A 47 -1.70 22.28 -19.14
C VAL A 47 -2.74 23.38 -18.96
N ALA A 48 -2.70 24.07 -17.83
CA ALA A 48 -3.51 25.26 -17.61
C ALA A 48 -2.91 26.42 -18.41
N ALA A 49 -3.40 26.64 -19.64
CA ALA A 49 -2.99 27.80 -20.43
C ALA A 49 -3.78 29.02 -19.99
N SER A 50 -3.09 29.96 -19.38
CA SER A 50 -3.66 31.28 -19.00
C SER A 50 -3.69 32.28 -20.16
N TRP A 51 -3.09 31.96 -21.32
CA TRP A 51 -2.98 32.87 -22.49
C TRP A 51 -3.21 32.10 -23.82
N PRO A 52 -3.89 32.69 -24.82
CA PRO A 52 -4.15 32.04 -26.11
C PRO A 52 -2.91 32.12 -27.03
N THR A 53 -1.93 31.24 -26.78
CA THR A 53 -0.74 31.11 -27.66
C THR A 53 -0.81 29.78 -28.39
N GLY A 54 -1.61 29.74 -29.47
CA GLY A 54 -1.93 28.56 -30.23
C GLY A 54 -0.73 27.67 -30.67
N PRO A 55 0.36 28.19 -31.21
CA PRO A 55 1.49 27.37 -31.63
C PRO A 55 2.21 26.69 -30.46
N ILE A 56 2.48 27.41 -29.38
CA ILE A 56 3.16 26.87 -28.19
C ILE A 56 2.32 25.76 -27.52
N TYR A 57 1.01 25.86 -27.62
CA TYR A 57 0.11 24.85 -27.06
C TYR A 57 0.20 23.51 -27.80
N ALA A 58 0.31 23.55 -29.12
CA ALA A 58 0.48 22.36 -29.92
C ALA A 58 1.81 21.64 -29.64
N ASP A 59 2.90 22.41 -29.52
CA ASP A 59 4.22 21.86 -29.21
C ASP A 59 4.25 21.21 -27.80
N ILE A 60 3.62 21.85 -26.79
CA ILE A 60 3.51 21.30 -25.46
C ILE A 60 2.67 20.02 -25.46
N ALA A 61 1.54 19.99 -26.16
CA ALA A 61 0.69 18.80 -26.23
C ALA A 61 1.40 17.64 -26.93
N GLN A 62 2.15 17.93 -27.99
CA GLN A 62 2.97 16.92 -28.67
C GLN A 62 4.06 16.39 -27.74
N TRP A 63 4.82 17.25 -27.07
CA TRP A 63 5.84 16.87 -26.11
C TRP A 63 5.26 16.01 -24.97
N GLN A 64 4.08 16.38 -24.43
CA GLN A 64 3.40 15.56 -23.42
C GLN A 64 3.04 14.18 -23.94
N GLY A 65 2.56 14.08 -25.17
CA GLY A 65 2.23 12.80 -25.81
C GLY A 65 3.47 11.92 -26.03
N ASP A 66 4.57 12.51 -26.47
CA ASP A 66 5.85 11.82 -26.67
C ASP A 66 6.44 11.36 -25.34
N ASN A 67 6.40 12.21 -24.32
CA ASN A 67 6.84 11.86 -22.97
C ASN A 67 5.99 10.73 -22.36
N ALA A 68 4.67 10.78 -22.52
CA ALA A 68 3.79 9.72 -22.02
C ALA A 68 4.09 8.36 -22.65
N ARG A 69 4.34 8.33 -23.97
CA ARG A 69 4.79 7.11 -24.67
C ARG A 69 6.12 6.60 -24.11
N HIS A 70 7.09 7.49 -23.94
CA HIS A 70 8.39 7.13 -23.41
C HIS A 70 8.30 6.54 -22.00
N VAL A 71 7.50 7.15 -21.10
CA VAL A 71 7.27 6.65 -19.73
C VAL A 71 6.68 5.23 -19.75
N LEU A 72 5.67 4.98 -20.60
CA LEU A 72 5.07 3.64 -20.69
C LEU A 72 6.00 2.62 -21.34
N GLU A 73 6.80 2.99 -22.32
CA GLU A 73 7.81 2.11 -22.92
C GLU A 73 8.89 1.71 -21.91
N GLN A 74 9.37 2.65 -21.08
CA GLN A 74 10.31 2.34 -20.01
C GLN A 74 9.64 1.45 -18.94
N ALA A 75 8.40 1.74 -18.56
CA ALA A 75 7.64 0.93 -17.61
C ALA A 75 7.50 -0.53 -18.08
N LEU A 76 7.20 -0.75 -19.37
CA LEU A 76 7.15 -2.08 -19.98
C LEU A 76 8.51 -2.79 -19.97
N LYS A 77 9.61 -2.08 -20.25
CA LYS A 77 10.96 -2.64 -20.16
C LYS A 77 11.31 -3.04 -18.74
N THR A 78 11.00 -2.20 -17.74
CA THR A 78 11.20 -2.51 -16.33
C THR A 78 10.42 -3.78 -15.94
N LEU A 79 9.16 -3.89 -16.35
CA LEU A 79 8.32 -5.06 -16.09
C LEU A 79 8.92 -6.34 -16.74
N GLN A 80 9.29 -6.27 -18.02
CA GLN A 80 9.88 -7.39 -18.77
C GLN A 80 11.22 -7.86 -18.19
N ALA A 81 11.99 -6.94 -17.60
CA ALA A 81 13.25 -7.26 -16.95
C ALA A 81 13.09 -7.87 -15.53
N THR A 82 11.88 -7.81 -14.96
CA THR A 82 11.63 -8.21 -13.56
C THR A 82 11.44 -9.72 -13.40
N VAL A 83 10.79 -10.38 -14.37
CA VAL A 83 10.50 -11.82 -14.34
C VAL A 83 10.80 -12.46 -15.69
N ALA A 84 10.98 -13.80 -15.71
CA ALA A 84 11.16 -14.52 -16.96
C ALA A 84 9.93 -14.36 -17.88
N GLU A 85 10.15 -14.32 -19.19
CA GLU A 85 9.11 -14.09 -20.20
C GLU A 85 7.90 -15.04 -20.05
N ALA A 86 8.12 -16.28 -19.67
CA ALA A 86 7.07 -17.28 -19.44
C ALA A 86 6.17 -16.98 -18.24
N LEU A 87 6.58 -16.07 -17.35
CA LEU A 87 5.85 -15.68 -16.13
C LEU A 87 5.20 -14.29 -16.26
N LEU A 88 5.37 -13.61 -17.40
CA LEU A 88 4.82 -12.27 -17.59
C LEU A 88 3.29 -12.29 -17.43
N PRO A 89 2.72 -11.40 -16.60
CA PRO A 89 1.27 -11.24 -16.50
C PRO A 89 0.70 -10.65 -17.81
N ASP A 90 -0.61 -10.75 -18.00
CA ASP A 90 -1.29 -9.96 -19.03
C ASP A 90 -1.23 -8.47 -18.66
N VAL A 91 -0.70 -7.64 -19.58
CA VAL A 91 -0.39 -6.22 -19.29
C VAL A 91 -1.11 -5.30 -20.25
N HIS A 92 -1.88 -4.37 -19.70
CA HIS A 92 -2.49 -3.26 -20.43
C HIS A 92 -1.78 -1.96 -20.09
N THR A 93 -1.61 -1.09 -21.07
CA THR A 93 -1.08 0.26 -20.88
C THR A 93 -2.15 1.31 -21.16
N GLU A 94 -2.24 2.32 -20.31
CA GLU A 94 -3.23 3.37 -20.46
C GLU A 94 -2.61 4.75 -20.21
N THR A 95 -2.90 5.71 -21.09
CA THR A 95 -2.58 7.12 -20.91
C THR A 95 -3.86 7.93 -20.81
N VAL A 96 -3.98 8.73 -19.76
CA VAL A 96 -5.16 9.56 -19.50
C VAL A 96 -4.72 11.00 -19.29
N SER A 97 -5.31 11.94 -20.05
CA SER A 97 -5.09 13.38 -19.82
C SER A 97 -6.16 13.90 -18.87
N SER A 98 -5.80 14.04 -17.56
CA SER A 98 -6.71 14.47 -16.51
C SER A 98 -5.96 14.77 -15.20
N SER A 99 -6.70 15.11 -14.14
CA SER A 99 -6.14 15.20 -12.77
C SER A 99 -5.68 13.82 -12.27
N VAL A 100 -4.42 13.73 -11.86
CA VAL A 100 -3.75 12.46 -11.53
C VAL A 100 -4.49 11.70 -10.42
N VAL A 101 -4.68 12.34 -9.26
CA VAL A 101 -5.28 11.68 -8.09
C VAL A 101 -6.71 11.22 -8.37
N SER A 102 -7.56 12.09 -8.93
CA SER A 102 -8.97 11.74 -9.19
C SER A 102 -9.12 10.63 -10.24
N THR A 103 -8.23 10.58 -11.23
CA THR A 103 -8.22 9.52 -12.25
C THR A 103 -7.85 8.17 -11.65
N LEU A 104 -6.75 8.12 -10.88
CA LEU A 104 -6.29 6.89 -10.24
C LEU A 104 -7.30 6.40 -9.16
N VAL A 105 -7.92 7.32 -8.41
CA VAL A 105 -9.00 6.97 -7.46
C VAL A 105 -10.18 6.33 -8.17
N ARG A 106 -10.65 6.90 -9.27
CA ARG A 106 -11.74 6.32 -10.06
C ARG A 106 -11.35 4.96 -10.63
N ALA A 107 -10.14 4.83 -11.19
CA ALA A 107 -9.64 3.57 -11.73
C ALA A 107 -9.51 2.48 -10.66
N SER A 108 -9.30 2.84 -9.39
CA SER A 108 -9.17 1.88 -8.28
C SER A 108 -10.47 1.16 -7.90
N GLU A 109 -11.65 1.63 -8.33
CA GLU A 109 -12.95 1.06 -7.95
C GLU A 109 -13.11 -0.42 -8.33
N HIS A 110 -12.50 -0.82 -9.44
CA HIS A 110 -12.61 -2.18 -9.99
C HIS A 110 -11.31 -2.96 -9.95
N LYS A 111 -10.34 -2.53 -9.14
CA LYS A 111 -9.03 -3.19 -9.04
C LYS A 111 -8.89 -3.94 -7.71
N GLN A 112 -8.10 -5.01 -7.74
CA GLN A 112 -7.73 -5.73 -6.51
C GLN A 112 -6.85 -4.87 -5.63
N MET A 113 -5.96 -4.07 -6.26
CA MET A 113 -4.96 -3.25 -5.61
C MET A 113 -4.49 -2.14 -6.56
N ILE A 114 -4.11 -1.01 -6.01
CA ILE A 114 -3.35 0.03 -6.72
C ILE A 114 -1.95 0.13 -6.11
N VAL A 115 -0.93 0.16 -6.97
CA VAL A 115 0.48 0.24 -6.59
C VAL A 115 1.07 1.56 -7.11
N VAL A 116 1.75 2.27 -6.23
CA VAL A 116 2.43 3.53 -6.58
C VAL A 116 3.75 3.65 -5.84
N GLY A 117 4.67 4.40 -6.40
CA GLY A 117 5.86 4.82 -5.69
C GLY A 117 5.51 5.70 -4.49
N SER A 118 6.33 5.73 -3.48
CA SER A 118 6.14 6.60 -2.30
C SER A 118 6.16 8.07 -2.67
N ARG A 119 6.87 8.43 -3.75
CA ARG A 119 7.00 9.78 -4.31
C ARG A 119 6.96 9.71 -5.84
N GLY A 120 6.90 10.85 -6.51
CA GLY A 120 6.99 10.98 -7.96
C GLY A 120 8.12 11.90 -8.37
N SER A 121 8.25 12.12 -9.68
CA SER A 121 9.31 12.89 -10.33
C SER A 121 9.48 14.35 -9.87
N GLY A 122 8.52 14.90 -9.12
CA GLY A 122 8.53 16.29 -8.64
C GLY A 122 8.88 16.48 -7.15
N ALA A 123 9.24 15.44 -6.41
CA ALA A 123 9.39 15.52 -4.95
C ALA A 123 10.81 15.88 -4.49
N LEU A 124 10.93 16.97 -3.75
CA LEU A 124 12.13 17.39 -3.02
C LEU A 124 12.02 16.95 -1.54
N GLY A 125 12.91 16.04 -1.10
CA GLY A 125 13.04 15.63 0.31
C GLY A 125 12.66 14.17 0.61
N ARG A 126 13.35 13.58 1.60
CA ARG A 126 13.32 12.12 1.89
C ARG A 126 12.17 11.64 2.78
N LEU A 127 11.45 12.54 3.48
CA LEU A 127 10.63 12.18 4.64
C LEU A 127 9.10 12.28 4.43
N LEU A 128 8.61 12.66 3.24
CA LEU A 128 7.19 12.85 3.02
C LEU A 128 6.68 11.99 1.85
N LEU A 129 5.46 11.49 1.97
CA LEU A 129 4.74 10.88 0.86
C LEU A 129 4.45 11.92 -0.23
N GLY A 130 4.51 11.49 -1.49
CA GLY A 130 4.09 12.30 -2.62
C GLY A 130 2.59 12.63 -2.58
N SER A 131 2.18 13.67 -3.28
CA SER A 131 0.77 14.09 -3.34
C SER A 131 -0.16 13.01 -3.90
N VAL A 132 0.31 12.22 -4.86
CA VAL A 132 -0.45 11.12 -5.46
C VAL A 132 -0.65 10.00 -4.44
N SER A 133 0.42 9.51 -3.82
CA SER A 133 0.38 8.45 -2.82
C SER A 133 -0.48 8.85 -1.63
N THR A 134 -0.34 10.09 -1.13
CA THR A 134 -1.21 10.65 -0.08
C THR A 134 -2.67 10.67 -0.53
N GLY A 135 -2.97 11.18 -1.72
CA GLY A 135 -4.33 11.24 -2.24
C GLY A 135 -4.98 9.86 -2.40
N LEU A 136 -4.22 8.86 -2.85
CA LEU A 136 -4.70 7.49 -2.99
C LEU A 136 -5.00 6.83 -1.65
N VAL A 137 -4.11 6.95 -0.67
CA VAL A 137 -4.33 6.39 0.67
C VAL A 137 -5.60 6.97 1.30
N HIS A 138 -5.92 8.24 1.02
CA HIS A 138 -7.17 8.88 1.51
C HIS A 138 -8.42 8.48 0.73
N HIS A 139 -8.33 8.22 -0.58
CA HIS A 139 -9.51 8.20 -1.44
C HIS A 139 -9.68 6.94 -2.30
N ALA A 140 -8.65 6.09 -2.46
CA ALA A 140 -8.76 4.87 -3.28
C ALA A 140 -9.87 3.93 -2.78
N ARG A 141 -10.42 3.13 -3.68
CA ARG A 141 -11.51 2.18 -3.43
C ARG A 141 -11.02 0.73 -3.31
N CYS A 142 -9.72 0.52 -3.38
CA CYS A 142 -9.04 -0.76 -3.14
C CYS A 142 -7.82 -0.54 -2.25
N PRO A 143 -7.14 -1.61 -1.77
CA PRO A 143 -5.86 -1.50 -1.08
C PRO A 143 -4.83 -0.71 -1.89
N VAL A 144 -4.03 0.10 -1.21
CA VAL A 144 -2.97 0.93 -1.80
C VAL A 144 -1.62 0.41 -1.34
N ALA A 145 -0.81 -0.07 -2.29
CA ALA A 145 0.58 -0.41 -2.05
C ALA A 145 1.47 0.82 -2.30
N ILE A 146 2.26 1.18 -1.31
CA ILE A 146 3.23 2.27 -1.37
C ILE A 146 4.61 1.67 -1.39
N ILE A 147 5.34 1.88 -2.49
CA ILE A 147 6.63 1.26 -2.72
C ILE A 147 7.73 2.33 -2.68
N ARG A 148 8.82 2.00 -2.02
CA ARG A 148 10.04 2.80 -2.00
C ARG A 148 11.10 2.15 -2.90
N PRO A 149 11.99 2.94 -3.51
CA PRO A 149 13.18 2.36 -4.12
C PRO A 149 14.00 1.70 -3.01
N GLU A 150 14.30 0.44 -3.19
CA GLU A 150 14.90 -0.41 -2.16
C GLU A 150 16.24 0.09 -1.62
N PRO A 151 16.43 0.01 -0.29
CA PRO A 151 17.60 -0.65 0.23
C PRO A 151 17.39 -2.18 0.09
N GLU A 152 18.45 -2.95 -0.06
CA GLU A 152 18.43 -4.41 -0.22
C GLU A 152 17.34 -5.06 0.64
N SER A 153 16.43 -5.80 -0.02
CA SER A 153 15.30 -6.44 0.63
C SER A 153 15.76 -7.28 1.82
N PRO A 154 15.02 -7.29 2.94
CA PRO A 154 15.16 -8.34 3.93
C PRO A 154 15.08 -9.69 3.24
N ASP A 155 15.73 -10.73 3.81
CA ASP A 155 15.69 -12.09 3.29
C ASP A 155 14.29 -12.44 2.77
N GLY A 156 14.21 -13.16 1.63
CA GLY A 156 12.94 -13.52 1.01
C GLY A 156 11.95 -14.24 1.93
N ASP A 157 12.46 -14.77 3.06
CA ASP A 157 11.71 -15.44 4.11
C ASP A 157 11.25 -14.50 5.26
N ALA A 158 11.50 -13.18 5.16
CA ALA A 158 11.06 -12.23 6.17
C ALA A 158 9.52 -12.18 6.26
N PRO A 159 8.95 -12.07 7.49
CA PRO A 159 7.50 -12.16 7.69
C PRO A 159 6.73 -10.97 7.10
N VAL A 160 5.42 -11.14 6.97
CA VAL A 160 4.47 -10.04 6.80
C VAL A 160 4.15 -9.44 8.17
N LEU A 161 4.24 -8.12 8.32
CA LEU A 161 3.89 -7.42 9.55
C LEU A 161 2.48 -6.82 9.43
N LEU A 162 1.58 -7.20 10.32
CA LEU A 162 0.22 -6.70 10.42
C LEU A 162 0.07 -5.76 11.61
N GLY A 163 -0.45 -4.55 11.38
CA GLY A 163 -0.96 -3.70 12.45
C GLY A 163 -2.45 -3.96 12.68
N ILE A 164 -2.81 -4.48 13.86
CA ILE A 164 -4.19 -4.83 14.22
C ILE A 164 -4.69 -4.03 15.43
N ASP A 165 -5.86 -3.40 15.29
CA ASP A 165 -6.50 -2.63 16.36
C ASP A 165 -7.99 -2.97 16.56
N GLY A 166 -8.55 -3.83 15.70
CA GLY A 166 -9.94 -4.28 15.72
C GLY A 166 -10.96 -3.28 15.17
N SER A 167 -10.50 -2.27 14.45
CA SER A 167 -11.38 -1.46 13.60
C SER A 167 -11.81 -2.24 12.35
N PRO A 168 -12.90 -1.84 11.65
CA PRO A 168 -13.30 -2.49 10.39
C PRO A 168 -12.20 -2.46 9.32
N ALA A 169 -11.39 -1.40 9.27
CA ALA A 169 -10.25 -1.31 8.36
C ALA A 169 -9.11 -2.27 8.77
N SER A 170 -8.92 -2.50 10.06
CA SER A 170 -7.99 -3.49 10.59
C SER A 170 -8.45 -4.92 10.28
N GLU A 171 -9.74 -5.22 10.31
CA GLU A 171 -10.26 -6.54 9.91
C GLU A 171 -9.99 -6.81 8.42
N ALA A 172 -10.23 -5.83 7.55
CA ALA A 172 -9.89 -5.95 6.14
C ALA A 172 -8.37 -6.08 5.91
N ALA A 173 -7.56 -5.38 6.72
CA ALA A 173 -6.11 -5.51 6.70
C ALA A 173 -5.64 -6.89 7.16
N THR A 174 -6.30 -7.47 8.18
CA THR A 174 -6.02 -8.83 8.67
C THR A 174 -6.25 -9.85 7.56
N ALA A 175 -7.39 -9.79 6.87
CA ALA A 175 -7.68 -10.66 5.74
C ALA A 175 -6.59 -10.61 4.66
N LEU A 176 -6.17 -9.40 4.29
CA LEU A 176 -5.14 -9.21 3.27
C LEU A 176 -3.76 -9.68 3.76
N ALA A 177 -3.42 -9.46 5.03
CA ALA A 177 -2.13 -9.87 5.59
C ALA A 177 -1.97 -11.40 5.63
N PHE A 178 -3.02 -12.13 5.95
CA PHE A 178 -3.02 -13.60 5.86
C PHE A 178 -2.90 -14.08 4.42
N ASP A 179 -3.65 -13.49 3.47
CA ASP A 179 -3.53 -13.82 2.03
C ASP A 179 -2.11 -13.54 1.51
N GLU A 180 -1.48 -12.44 1.92
CA GLU A 180 -0.09 -12.10 1.56
C GLU A 180 0.92 -13.07 2.17
N ALA A 181 0.80 -13.40 3.45
CA ALA A 181 1.70 -14.34 4.12
C ALA A 181 1.61 -15.75 3.51
N SER A 182 0.38 -16.24 3.27
CA SER A 182 0.13 -17.52 2.62
C SER A 182 0.72 -17.60 1.23
N ARG A 183 0.49 -16.57 0.38
CA ARG A 183 1.02 -16.55 -1.00
C ARG A 183 2.53 -16.48 -1.06
N ARG A 184 3.15 -15.81 -0.12
CA ARG A 184 4.61 -15.69 0.01
C ARG A 184 5.25 -16.90 0.68
N GLY A 185 4.45 -17.73 1.37
CA GLY A 185 4.93 -18.87 2.15
C GLY A 185 5.76 -18.45 3.36
N VAL A 186 5.39 -17.34 4.02
CA VAL A 186 6.13 -16.76 5.14
C VAL A 186 5.24 -16.55 6.37
N ASP A 187 5.85 -16.34 7.51
CA ASP A 187 5.18 -16.07 8.77
C ASP A 187 4.44 -14.72 8.77
N LEU A 188 3.47 -14.60 9.68
CA LEU A 188 2.74 -13.37 9.96
C LEU A 188 3.07 -12.87 11.37
N VAL A 189 3.59 -11.66 11.48
CA VAL A 189 3.75 -10.96 12.77
C VAL A 189 2.55 -10.04 12.97
N ALA A 190 1.65 -10.38 13.88
CA ALA A 190 0.48 -9.57 14.23
C ALA A 190 0.79 -8.68 15.45
N LEU A 191 0.93 -7.37 15.21
CA LEU A 191 1.25 -6.38 16.21
C LEU A 191 -0.01 -5.64 16.66
N HIS A 192 -0.31 -5.69 17.94
CA HIS A 192 -1.39 -4.95 18.59
C HIS A 192 -0.83 -4.00 19.65
N ALA A 193 -1.23 -2.73 19.61
CA ALA A 193 -1.00 -1.80 20.70
C ALA A 193 -2.26 -1.68 21.55
N TRP A 194 -2.16 -2.03 22.83
CA TRP A 194 -3.31 -2.01 23.73
C TRP A 194 -3.73 -0.60 24.18
N SER A 195 -2.86 0.40 24.05
CA SER A 195 -3.16 1.81 24.30
C SER A 195 -2.72 2.67 23.11
N ASP A 196 -3.59 3.60 22.68
CA ASP A 196 -3.28 4.59 21.65
C ASP A 196 -2.89 5.94 22.27
N VAL A 197 -2.99 6.05 23.59
CA VAL A 197 -2.69 7.27 24.35
C VAL A 197 -1.34 7.05 25.02
N ALA A 198 -0.42 7.99 24.88
CA ALA A 198 0.83 8.02 25.65
C ALA A 198 0.51 8.21 27.15
N VAL A 199 -0.14 7.22 27.75
CA VAL A 199 -0.45 7.20 29.17
C VAL A 199 0.76 6.64 29.86
N PHE A 200 1.46 7.50 30.59
CA PHE A 200 2.37 7.02 31.62
C PHE A 200 1.57 6.11 32.55
N PRO A 201 2.13 4.96 32.94
CA PRO A 201 1.48 4.07 33.90
C PRO A 201 1.08 4.90 35.13
N ILE A 202 -0.20 5.04 35.35
CA ILE A 202 -0.70 5.59 36.60
C ILE A 202 -0.27 4.59 37.66
N LEU A 203 0.48 5.04 38.65
CA LEU A 203 0.94 4.25 39.78
C LEU A 203 -0.24 3.45 40.38
N GLY A 204 -0.20 2.11 40.23
CA GLY A 204 -1.22 1.21 40.75
C GLY A 204 -1.98 0.37 39.72
N MET A 205 -1.67 0.46 38.43
CA MET A 205 -2.25 -0.43 37.39
C MET A 205 -1.50 -1.77 37.37
N ASP A 206 -2.25 -2.86 37.39
CA ASP A 206 -1.67 -4.21 37.22
C ASP A 206 -1.40 -4.46 35.72
N TRP A 207 -0.14 -4.33 35.33
CA TRP A 207 0.33 -4.57 33.97
C TRP A 207 0.01 -5.96 33.41
N HIS A 208 0.07 -6.97 34.29
CA HIS A 208 -0.16 -8.36 33.92
C HIS A 208 -1.62 -8.59 33.51
N GLU A 209 -2.56 -7.87 34.13
CA GLU A 209 -3.97 -7.99 33.79
C GLU A 209 -4.25 -7.39 32.38
N TYR A 210 -3.71 -6.21 32.09
CA TYR A 210 -3.87 -5.56 30.77
C TYR A 210 -3.15 -6.33 29.67
N GLU A 211 -1.98 -6.85 29.93
CA GLU A 211 -1.23 -7.69 28.98
C GLU A 211 -2.01 -8.97 28.68
N SER A 212 -2.56 -9.63 29.70
CA SER A 212 -3.38 -10.83 29.52
C SER A 212 -4.63 -10.57 28.70
N GLN A 213 -5.36 -9.49 28.98
CA GLN A 213 -6.53 -9.08 28.19
C GLN A 213 -6.17 -8.76 26.75
N GLY A 214 -5.04 -8.06 26.51
CA GLY A 214 -4.56 -7.77 25.18
C GLY A 214 -4.22 -9.03 24.37
N HIS A 215 -3.62 -10.03 25.01
CA HIS A 215 -3.35 -11.34 24.40
C HIS A 215 -4.64 -12.12 24.09
N GLU A 216 -5.63 -12.07 24.95
CA GLU A 216 -6.93 -12.71 24.74
C GLU A 216 -7.65 -12.08 23.54
N ILE A 217 -7.77 -10.76 23.52
CA ILE A 217 -8.38 -10.00 22.40
C ILE A 217 -7.66 -10.30 21.08
N LEU A 218 -6.34 -10.30 21.06
CA LEU A 218 -5.57 -10.58 19.85
C LEU A 218 -5.77 -12.03 19.40
N SER A 219 -5.86 -12.97 20.35
CA SER A 219 -6.09 -14.39 20.04
C SER A 219 -7.47 -14.63 19.46
N GLU A 220 -8.51 -14.03 20.01
CA GLU A 220 -9.89 -14.13 19.49
C GLU A 220 -10.00 -13.59 18.07
N ARG A 221 -9.35 -12.44 17.79
CA ARG A 221 -9.39 -11.82 16.46
C ARG A 221 -8.66 -12.61 15.39
N LEU A 222 -7.64 -13.38 15.77
CA LEU A 222 -6.83 -14.15 14.83
C LEU A 222 -7.31 -15.61 14.68
N ALA A 223 -8.11 -16.13 15.61
CA ALA A 223 -8.50 -17.54 15.65
C ALA A 223 -9.16 -18.02 14.34
N GLY A 224 -10.18 -17.32 13.86
CA GLY A 224 -10.87 -17.70 12.61
C GLY A 224 -9.98 -17.61 11.35
N TRP A 225 -9.00 -16.71 11.35
CA TRP A 225 -8.04 -16.58 10.27
C TRP A 225 -7.00 -17.72 10.27
N GLN A 226 -6.54 -18.13 11.44
CA GLN A 226 -5.62 -19.26 11.58
C GLN A 226 -6.27 -20.60 11.15
N GLU A 227 -7.59 -20.74 11.36
CA GLU A 227 -8.33 -21.89 10.82
C GLU A 227 -8.41 -21.87 9.29
N GLN A 228 -8.55 -20.68 8.69
CA GLN A 228 -8.63 -20.51 7.24
C GLN A 228 -7.27 -20.62 6.54
N TYR A 229 -6.19 -20.25 7.22
CA TYR A 229 -4.81 -20.26 6.73
C TYR A 229 -3.90 -21.08 7.67
N PRO A 230 -4.10 -22.41 7.76
CA PRO A 230 -3.36 -23.26 8.70
C PRO A 230 -1.86 -23.35 8.40
N GLU A 231 -1.45 -22.99 7.19
CA GLU A 231 -0.05 -22.97 6.75
C GLU A 231 0.70 -21.70 7.18
N VAL A 232 0.02 -20.68 7.72
CA VAL A 232 0.63 -19.42 8.14
C VAL A 232 0.91 -19.45 9.63
N ASP A 233 2.20 -19.47 10.00
CA ASP A 233 2.61 -19.33 11.38
C ASP A 233 2.45 -17.89 11.86
N VAL A 234 1.69 -17.70 12.97
CA VAL A 234 1.33 -16.36 13.46
C VAL A 234 2.04 -16.04 14.77
N HIS A 235 2.92 -15.04 14.71
CA HIS A 235 3.61 -14.50 15.88
C HIS A 235 2.88 -13.27 16.42
N ARG A 236 2.35 -13.38 17.62
CA ARG A 236 1.61 -12.31 18.28
C ARG A 236 2.55 -11.37 19.01
N ARG A 237 2.47 -10.08 18.70
CA ARG A 237 3.26 -9.03 19.32
C ARG A 237 2.36 -8.01 19.98
N LEU A 238 2.34 -8.03 21.30
CA LEU A 238 1.62 -7.04 22.10
C LEU A 238 2.58 -5.95 22.55
N VAL A 239 2.19 -4.69 22.38
CA VAL A 239 2.97 -3.52 22.79
C VAL A 239 2.08 -2.53 23.55
N CYS A 240 2.70 -1.70 24.40
CA CYS A 240 1.95 -0.84 25.31
C CYS A 240 1.28 0.33 24.59
N ASP A 241 2.03 1.15 23.88
CA ASP A 241 1.58 2.39 23.24
C ASP A 241 2.33 2.66 21.95
N GLN A 242 2.10 3.81 21.32
CA GLN A 242 2.79 4.30 20.13
C GLN A 242 2.84 3.28 18.98
N PRO A 243 1.69 2.77 18.51
CA PRO A 243 1.63 1.72 17.50
C PRO A 243 2.43 2.06 16.23
N ALA A 244 2.42 3.31 15.80
CA ALA A 244 3.17 3.75 14.62
C ALA A 244 4.67 3.57 14.79
N ARG A 245 5.22 3.88 15.96
CA ARG A 245 6.65 3.73 16.26
C ARG A 245 7.06 2.26 16.28
N TRP A 246 6.23 1.40 16.90
CA TRP A 246 6.51 -0.02 16.94
C TRP A 246 6.41 -0.65 15.57
N LEU A 247 5.37 -0.36 14.79
CA LEU A 247 5.24 -0.84 13.42
C LEU A 247 6.41 -0.40 12.53
N THR A 248 6.84 0.86 12.62
CA THR A 248 8.02 1.34 11.87
C THR A 248 9.31 0.64 12.31
N ARG A 249 9.46 0.34 13.60
CA ARG A 249 10.64 -0.40 14.10
C ARG A 249 10.62 -1.86 13.65
N GLU A 250 9.50 -2.55 13.83
CA GLU A 250 9.36 -3.97 13.46
C GLU A 250 9.37 -4.15 11.92
N SER A 251 9.02 -3.13 11.14
CA SER A 251 9.06 -3.19 9.68
C SER A 251 10.47 -3.46 9.12
N GLN A 252 11.52 -3.14 9.89
CA GLN A 252 12.91 -3.44 9.50
C GLN A 252 13.21 -4.95 9.41
N TYR A 253 12.37 -5.78 10.01
CA TYR A 253 12.48 -7.24 10.02
C TYR A 253 11.38 -7.91 9.18
N ALA A 254 10.61 -7.15 8.43
CA ALA A 254 9.50 -7.63 7.60
C ALA A 254 9.72 -7.30 6.13
N GLN A 255 9.20 -8.12 5.22
CA GLN A 255 9.20 -7.81 3.80
C GLN A 255 8.02 -6.95 3.34
N LEU A 256 6.97 -6.87 4.15
CA LEU A 256 5.74 -6.14 3.85
C LEU A 256 5.05 -5.72 5.14
N VAL A 257 4.53 -4.50 5.20
CA VAL A 257 3.66 -4.04 6.28
C VAL A 257 2.23 -3.88 5.77
N VAL A 258 1.26 -4.42 6.51
CA VAL A 258 -0.17 -4.28 6.21
C VAL A 258 -0.87 -3.56 7.36
N VAL A 259 -1.55 -2.45 7.06
CA VAL A 259 -2.26 -1.65 8.06
C VAL A 259 -3.62 -1.20 7.55
N GLY A 260 -4.57 -1.02 8.47
CA GLY A 260 -5.83 -0.36 8.16
C GLY A 260 -5.65 1.13 7.90
N SER A 261 -6.46 1.70 7.01
CA SER A 261 -6.46 3.13 6.72
C SER A 261 -7.00 3.99 7.87
N ARG A 262 -7.76 3.40 8.80
CA ARG A 262 -8.35 4.05 10.00
C ARG A 262 -8.26 3.11 11.19
N GLY A 263 -8.22 3.68 12.40
CA GLY A 263 -8.23 2.95 13.66
C GLY A 263 -9.47 3.27 14.50
N ARG A 264 -9.46 2.87 15.78
CA ARG A 264 -10.56 3.01 16.77
C ARG A 264 -10.94 4.47 17.07
N GLY A 265 -10.08 5.45 16.82
CA GLY A 265 -10.30 6.87 17.12
C GLY A 265 -11.31 7.51 16.19
N GLY A 266 -12.58 7.25 16.39
CA GLY A 266 -13.76 7.53 15.58
C GLY A 266 -14.05 8.97 15.17
N PHE A 267 -13.08 9.74 14.75
CA PHE A 267 -13.37 10.95 13.99
C PHE A 267 -13.84 10.55 12.59
N ALA A 268 -15.11 10.80 12.31
CA ALA A 268 -15.77 10.56 11.02
C ALA A 268 -15.21 11.42 9.86
N SER A 269 -13.99 11.94 10.01
CA SER A 269 -13.32 12.69 8.96
C SER A 269 -12.72 11.73 7.93
N THR A 270 -12.76 12.13 6.67
CA THR A 270 -12.21 11.44 5.48
C THR A 270 -10.68 11.23 5.52
N TRP A 271 -10.02 11.45 6.66
CA TRP A 271 -8.58 11.46 6.81
C TRP A 271 -8.02 10.07 7.17
N LEU A 272 -6.84 9.77 6.67
CA LEU A 272 -6.05 8.61 7.06
C LEU A 272 -5.77 8.64 8.57
N GLY A 273 -5.87 7.49 9.23
CA GLY A 273 -5.48 7.36 10.63
C GLY A 273 -3.99 7.70 10.84
N SER A 274 -3.67 8.25 12.01
CA SER A 274 -2.30 8.67 12.36
C SER A 274 -1.27 7.54 12.23
N VAL A 275 -1.65 6.31 12.59
CA VAL A 275 -0.80 5.13 12.52
C VAL A 275 -0.49 4.76 11.08
N GLY A 276 -1.52 4.54 10.24
CA GLY A 276 -1.35 4.20 8.82
C GLY A 276 -0.54 5.26 8.07
N SER A 277 -0.80 6.55 8.35
CA SER A 277 -0.04 7.67 7.77
C SER A 277 1.43 7.64 8.17
N ALA A 278 1.71 7.49 9.45
CA ALA A 278 3.09 7.48 9.96
C ALA A 278 3.89 6.27 9.42
N VAL A 279 3.28 5.09 9.40
CA VAL A 279 3.93 3.87 8.85
C VAL A 279 4.21 4.03 7.36
N ALA A 280 3.22 4.48 6.58
CA ALA A 280 3.39 4.73 5.14
C ALA A 280 4.48 5.78 4.84
N GLN A 281 4.71 6.73 5.76
CA GLN A 281 5.76 7.74 5.64
C GLN A 281 7.14 7.26 6.08
N SER A 282 7.22 6.32 7.03
CA SER A 282 8.47 6.03 7.76
C SER A 282 9.01 4.62 7.54
N ALA A 283 8.19 3.65 7.13
CA ALA A 283 8.67 2.30 6.86
C ALA A 283 9.51 2.28 5.57
N ASP A 284 10.63 1.58 5.59
CA ASP A 284 11.53 1.44 4.44
C ASP A 284 11.09 0.30 3.50
N VAL A 285 10.23 -0.59 3.96
CA VAL A 285 9.65 -1.70 3.18
C VAL A 285 8.31 -1.32 2.55
N PRO A 286 7.80 -2.11 1.58
CA PRO A 286 6.46 -1.93 1.04
C PRO A 286 5.37 -1.85 2.11
N VAL A 287 4.42 -0.92 1.95
CA VAL A 287 3.29 -0.75 2.88
C VAL A 287 1.97 -0.88 2.13
N LEU A 288 1.14 -1.83 2.54
CA LEU A 288 -0.24 -1.96 2.11
C LEU A 288 -1.18 -1.24 3.09
N VAL A 289 -1.87 -0.22 2.60
CA VAL A 289 -2.90 0.49 3.35
C VAL A 289 -4.26 0.03 2.88
N VAL A 290 -5.03 -0.57 3.78
CA VAL A 290 -6.32 -1.23 3.47
C VAL A 290 -7.47 -0.39 3.99
N ARG A 291 -8.49 -0.21 3.15
CA ARG A 291 -9.74 0.47 3.52
C ARG A 291 -10.87 -0.54 3.71
N ALA A 292 -11.73 -0.26 4.70
CA ALA A 292 -12.98 -0.99 4.89
C ALA A 292 -14.05 -0.48 3.93
#